data_8594efa472f15a733c9afa95d9b5dfe3
#
_entry.id   8594efa472f15a733c9afa95d9b5dfe3
#
_cell.length_a   1.000
_cell.length_b   1.000
_cell.length_c   1.000
_cell.angle_alpha   90.00
_cell.angle_beta   90.00
_cell.angle_gamma   90.00
#
_symmetry.space_group_name_H-M   'P 1'
#
loop_
_entity.id
_entity.type
_entity.pdbx_description
1 polymer ?
#
loop_
_entity_poly.entity_id
_entity_poly.type
_entity_poly.pdbx_seq_one_letter_code
_entity_poly.pdbx_strand_id
1 'polypeptide(L)'
;DLKGPGYYLDKRARAGKTSNATAAASDGGGPSAAALMPPPKPRAAKPMNPEELLARAEQEAFGGDERLAEQNATLDEKGLRRMVLAFERRYAANQTARLKHANEPDKFVDSEVDLDEEIKRMGTLAGYPELYPEFCRLNAVPSILALLSHENPDIACGALVLLNELTDADAVESSEEGGVALIQSVKDNGGYELIYASLERFGSEVSVEDQAAVGNVLGIVENCADITRDAATDVTTAAPKLLKWLLKRVGSKKPTDNNKLAAAEVLAILVQTSDENKKRIGQLNGIDLLLRAVAPFKGKDPAD
;
A
#
# COMPACT_ATOMS: atom_id res chain seq x y z
N ASP A 1 -7.71 18.48 21.60
CA ASP A 1 -6.89 17.31 21.96
C ASP A 1 -7.09 16.26 20.89
N LEU A 2 -6.27 16.35 19.85
CA LEU A 2 -6.21 15.36 18.76
C LEU A 2 -5.46 14.15 19.29
N LYS A 3 -6.14 13.04 19.50
CA LYS A 3 -5.56 11.75 19.86
C LYS A 3 -4.85 11.19 18.63
N GLY A 4 -3.56 10.84 18.77
CA GLY A 4 -2.69 10.39 17.69
C GLY A 4 -3.12 9.08 17.02
N PRO A 5 -2.51 8.74 15.87
CA PRO A 5 -2.74 7.51 15.12
C PRO A 5 -2.44 6.31 16.02
N GLY A 6 -3.15 5.24 15.90
CA GLY A 6 -3.06 4.06 16.79
C GLY A 6 -4.22 3.92 17.79
N TYR A 7 -5.04 4.95 17.99
CA TYR A 7 -6.17 4.87 18.92
C TYR A 7 -7.31 3.96 18.42
N TYR A 8 -7.43 3.80 17.11
CA TYR A 8 -8.51 3.04 16.49
C TYR A 8 -8.26 1.54 16.38
N LEU A 9 -7.01 1.10 16.31
CA LEU A 9 -6.67 -0.33 16.19
C LEU A 9 -6.77 -1.11 17.50
N ASP A 10 -6.71 -0.44 18.66
CA ASP A 10 -6.68 -1.12 19.97
C ASP A 10 -8.08 -1.53 20.52
N LYS A 11 -9.17 -1.06 19.90
CA LYS A 11 -10.53 -1.41 20.38
C LYS A 11 -10.96 -2.85 20.06
N ARG A 12 -10.41 -3.49 19.04
CA ARG A 12 -10.79 -4.87 18.66
C ARG A 12 -10.20 -5.95 19.58
N ALA A 13 -9.07 -5.68 20.21
CA ALA A 13 -8.43 -6.61 21.15
C ALA A 13 -9.20 -6.81 22.47
N ARG A 14 -10.17 -5.95 22.80
CA ARG A 14 -10.93 -6.00 24.06
C ARG A 14 -12.31 -6.64 23.96
N ALA A 15 -12.86 -6.89 22.78
CA ALA A 15 -14.21 -7.44 22.59
C ALA A 15 -14.28 -8.98 22.56
N GLY A 16 -13.14 -9.68 22.59
CA GLY A 16 -13.04 -11.13 22.40
C GLY A 16 -13.06 -11.99 23.67
N LYS A 17 -13.41 -11.47 24.84
CA LYS A 17 -13.46 -12.27 26.09
C LYS A 17 -14.75 -12.01 26.85
N THR A 18 -15.77 -12.80 26.58
CA THR A 18 -16.81 -13.34 27.49
C THR A 18 -17.82 -14.08 26.62
N SER A 19 -17.92 -15.39 26.72
CA SER A 19 -18.79 -16.15 27.56
C SER A 19 -18.72 -17.64 27.20
N ASN A 20 -18.15 -18.40 28.07
CA ASN A 20 -18.32 -19.85 28.16
C ASN A 20 -19.16 -20.10 29.44
N ALA A 21 -20.30 -20.76 29.33
CA ALA A 21 -20.98 -21.50 30.43
C ALA A 21 -22.07 -22.39 29.83
N THR A 22 -21.78 -23.66 29.70
CA THR A 22 -22.30 -24.81 30.46
C THR A 22 -23.82 -24.99 30.54
N ALA A 23 -24.28 -26.18 30.09
CA ALA A 23 -25.01 -27.23 30.87
C ALA A 23 -25.62 -28.24 29.87
N ALA A 24 -25.29 -29.44 29.87
CA ALA A 24 -25.56 -30.66 30.61
C ALA A 24 -27.01 -31.19 30.49
N ALA A 25 -27.08 -32.40 29.88
CA ALA A 25 -27.79 -33.64 30.25
C ALA A 25 -29.31 -33.76 30.11
N SER A 26 -29.76 -34.76 29.46
CA SER A 26 -30.35 -36.08 29.82
C SER A 26 -31.56 -36.36 28.93
N ASP A 27 -31.60 -37.46 28.32
CA ASP A 27 -32.08 -38.81 28.63
C ASP A 27 -33.40 -39.18 27.95
N GLY A 28 -33.43 -40.34 27.29
CA GLY A 28 -34.51 -41.32 27.34
C GLY A 28 -35.60 -41.30 26.26
N GLY A 29 -35.71 -42.42 25.53
CA GLY A 29 -37.00 -42.85 24.97
C GLY A 29 -36.96 -43.49 23.57
N GLY A 30 -37.22 -44.78 23.53
CA GLY A 30 -37.17 -45.68 22.38
C GLY A 30 -38.27 -45.51 21.32
N PRO A 31 -38.41 -46.49 20.39
CA PRO A 31 -38.85 -46.24 19.02
C PRO A 31 -40.38 -46.36 18.86
N SER A 32 -40.95 -45.43 18.13
CA SER A 32 -42.33 -45.56 17.64
C SER A 32 -42.37 -45.54 16.12
N ALA A 33 -43.01 -46.55 15.57
CA ALA A 33 -43.29 -46.69 14.14
C ALA A 33 -44.20 -45.55 13.65
N ALA A 34 -43.77 -44.83 12.64
CA ALA A 34 -44.65 -43.92 11.93
C ALA A 34 -44.42 -44.04 10.41
N ALA A 35 -45.48 -44.45 9.77
CA ALA A 35 -45.94 -44.40 8.42
C ALA A 35 -45.05 -43.72 7.36
N LEU A 36 -44.85 -44.45 6.25
CA LEU A 36 -44.34 -43.95 4.97
C LEU A 36 -45.26 -42.82 4.42
N MET A 37 -44.76 -41.58 4.49
CA MET A 37 -45.25 -40.50 3.67
C MET A 37 -44.34 -40.32 2.46
N PRO A 38 -44.88 -40.01 1.26
CA PRO A 38 -44.06 -39.77 0.09
C PRO A 38 -43.23 -38.48 0.28
N PRO A 39 -42.04 -38.39 -0.32
CA PRO A 39 -41.18 -37.22 -0.15
C PRO A 39 -41.87 -35.96 -0.68
N PRO A 40 -41.74 -34.83 0.00
CA PRO A 40 -42.31 -33.57 -0.45
C PRO A 40 -41.66 -33.17 -1.76
N LYS A 41 -42.49 -32.76 -2.74
CA LYS A 41 -42.04 -32.19 -4.01
C LYS A 41 -41.06 -31.03 -3.75
N PRO A 42 -39.95 -30.94 -4.52
CA PRO A 42 -39.02 -29.82 -4.35
C PRO A 42 -39.77 -28.53 -4.59
N ARG A 43 -39.76 -27.67 -3.57
CA ARG A 43 -40.25 -26.31 -3.70
C ARG A 43 -39.41 -25.61 -4.75
N ALA A 44 -40.03 -25.09 -5.80
CA ALA A 44 -39.38 -24.23 -6.77
C ALA A 44 -38.65 -23.11 -6.01
N ALA A 45 -37.32 -23.05 -6.17
CA ALA A 45 -36.51 -22.01 -5.60
C ALA A 45 -36.99 -20.65 -6.15
N LYS A 46 -37.26 -19.70 -5.28
CA LYS A 46 -37.54 -18.32 -5.69
C LYS A 46 -36.34 -17.84 -6.53
N PRO A 47 -36.59 -17.08 -7.62
CA PRO A 47 -35.49 -16.48 -8.34
C PRO A 47 -34.71 -15.59 -7.38
N MET A 48 -33.43 -15.91 -7.18
CA MET A 48 -32.51 -15.11 -6.36
C MET A 48 -32.29 -13.75 -7.04
N ASN A 49 -32.24 -12.71 -6.22
CA ASN A 49 -31.84 -11.37 -6.61
C ASN A 49 -30.44 -11.43 -7.23
N PRO A 50 -30.12 -10.63 -8.28
CA PRO A 50 -28.78 -10.55 -8.84
C PRO A 50 -27.67 -10.34 -7.80
N GLU A 51 -27.93 -9.58 -6.72
CA GLU A 51 -26.99 -9.38 -5.60
C GLU A 51 -26.79 -10.66 -4.78
N GLU A 52 -27.85 -11.45 -4.54
CA GLU A 52 -27.74 -12.75 -3.85
C GLU A 52 -27.04 -13.80 -4.71
N LEU A 53 -27.24 -13.76 -6.04
CA LEU A 53 -26.51 -14.62 -6.99
C LEU A 53 -25.02 -14.27 -7.04
N LEU A 54 -24.71 -12.98 -7.01
CA LEU A 54 -23.33 -12.47 -6.96
C LEU A 54 -22.66 -12.86 -5.64
N ALA A 55 -23.32 -12.62 -4.50
CA ALA A 55 -22.83 -12.99 -3.17
C ALA A 55 -22.62 -14.50 -3.01
N ARG A 56 -23.48 -15.33 -3.63
CA ARG A 56 -23.35 -16.79 -3.62
C ARG A 56 -22.23 -17.28 -4.55
N ALA A 57 -22.11 -16.71 -5.74
CA ALA A 57 -20.98 -16.97 -6.63
C ALA A 57 -19.66 -16.56 -5.99
N GLU A 58 -19.68 -15.49 -5.20
CA GLU A 58 -18.56 -15.01 -4.39
C GLU A 58 -18.24 -15.99 -3.25
N GLN A 59 -19.24 -16.51 -2.56
CA GLN A 59 -19.07 -17.47 -1.48
C GLN A 59 -18.61 -18.85 -2.00
N GLU A 60 -19.04 -19.26 -3.19
CA GLU A 60 -18.57 -20.47 -3.88
C GLU A 60 -17.15 -20.29 -4.46
N ALA A 61 -16.78 -19.09 -4.89
CA ALA A 61 -15.42 -18.74 -5.34
C ALA A 61 -14.42 -18.55 -4.17
N PHE A 62 -14.90 -18.23 -2.96
CA PHE A 62 -14.09 -17.92 -1.77
C PHE A 62 -14.40 -18.83 -0.57
N GLY A 63 -14.96 -20.03 -0.80
CA GLY A 63 -15.34 -21.00 0.25
C GLY A 63 -14.16 -21.50 1.07
N GLY A 64 -14.17 -21.11 2.27
CA GLY A 64 -13.69 -21.50 3.61
C GLY A 64 -12.39 -22.29 3.82
N ASP A 65 -11.92 -23.15 2.98
CA ASP A 65 -10.74 -24.00 3.23
C ASP A 65 -9.50 -23.58 2.41
N GLU A 66 -9.67 -22.71 1.44
CA GLU A 66 -8.59 -22.24 0.56
C GLU A 66 -7.65 -21.23 1.23
N ARG A 67 -8.10 -20.50 2.27
CA ARG A 67 -7.24 -19.51 2.98
C ARG A 67 -5.99 -20.12 3.62
N LEU A 68 -6.08 -21.36 4.08
CA LEU A 68 -4.94 -22.07 4.68
C LEU A 68 -4.05 -22.72 3.62
N ALA A 69 -4.63 -23.10 2.47
CA ALA A 69 -3.89 -23.65 1.33
C ALA A 69 -3.15 -22.57 0.53
N GLU A 70 -3.69 -21.34 0.47
CA GLU A 70 -3.10 -20.21 -0.24
C GLU A 70 -1.83 -19.65 0.44
N GLN A 71 -1.66 -19.83 1.76
CA GLN A 71 -0.46 -19.35 2.48
C GLN A 71 0.82 -20.11 2.11
N ASN A 72 0.73 -21.26 1.44
CA ASN A 72 1.88 -22.09 1.04
C ASN A 72 1.95 -22.35 -0.47
N ALA A 73 1.03 -21.80 -1.27
CA ALA A 73 1.05 -21.94 -2.72
C ALA A 73 1.79 -20.76 -3.35
N THR A 74 2.62 -21.03 -4.35
CA THR A 74 3.21 -19.98 -5.20
C THR A 74 2.09 -19.16 -5.84
N LEU A 75 2.22 -17.82 -5.83
CA LEU A 75 1.24 -16.93 -6.44
C LEU A 75 1.24 -17.15 -7.97
N ASP A 76 0.11 -17.53 -8.52
CA ASP A 76 -0.11 -17.63 -9.97
C ASP A 76 -1.01 -16.49 -10.48
N GLU A 77 -1.23 -16.41 -11.81
CA GLU A 77 -2.11 -15.38 -12.39
C GLU A 77 -3.53 -15.42 -11.82
N LYS A 78 -4.06 -16.61 -11.48
CA LYS A 78 -5.39 -16.72 -10.88
C LYS A 78 -5.41 -16.18 -9.46
N GLY A 79 -4.38 -16.50 -8.68
CA GLY A 79 -4.17 -15.95 -7.35
C GLY A 79 -4.03 -14.43 -7.39
N LEU A 80 -3.25 -13.89 -8.33
CA LEU A 80 -3.13 -12.45 -8.55
C LEU A 80 -4.49 -11.80 -8.84
N ARG A 81 -5.28 -12.36 -9.76
CA ARG A 81 -6.62 -11.83 -10.09
C ARG A 81 -7.56 -11.83 -8.90
N ARG A 82 -7.53 -12.87 -8.07
CA ARG A 82 -8.31 -12.92 -6.82
C ARG A 82 -7.85 -11.87 -5.83
N MET A 83 -6.54 -11.71 -5.66
CA MET A 83 -5.94 -10.72 -4.77
C MET A 83 -6.34 -9.29 -5.18
N VAL A 84 -6.16 -8.94 -6.45
CA VAL A 84 -6.56 -7.62 -6.99
C VAL A 84 -8.06 -7.40 -6.81
N LEU A 85 -8.91 -8.40 -7.10
CA LEU A 85 -10.36 -8.26 -6.93
C LEU A 85 -10.74 -8.06 -5.46
N ALA A 86 -10.09 -8.76 -4.52
CA ALA A 86 -10.32 -8.56 -3.09
C ALA A 86 -9.93 -7.14 -2.66
N PHE A 87 -8.77 -6.66 -3.07
CA PHE A 87 -8.31 -5.30 -2.82
C PHE A 87 -9.30 -4.24 -3.37
N GLU A 88 -9.68 -4.33 -4.64
CA GLU A 88 -10.61 -3.38 -5.27
C GLU A 88 -11.98 -3.34 -4.56
N ARG A 89 -12.46 -4.49 -4.09
CA ARG A 89 -13.69 -4.55 -3.29
C ARG A 89 -13.57 -3.84 -1.96
N ARG A 90 -12.48 -4.04 -1.23
CA ARG A 90 -12.24 -3.35 0.05
C ARG A 90 -12.05 -1.86 -0.16
N TYR A 91 -11.33 -1.47 -1.21
CA TYR A 91 -11.16 -0.08 -1.60
C TYR A 91 -12.52 0.59 -1.90
N ALA A 92 -13.36 -0.01 -2.75
CA ALA A 92 -14.68 0.50 -3.09
C ALA A 92 -15.62 0.52 -1.87
N ALA A 93 -15.58 -0.50 -1.02
CA ALA A 93 -16.37 -0.57 0.21
C ALA A 93 -15.99 0.56 1.18
N ASN A 94 -14.70 0.81 1.36
CA ASN A 94 -14.23 1.90 2.20
C ASN A 94 -14.65 3.26 1.65
N GLN A 95 -14.46 3.53 0.36
CA GLN A 95 -14.93 4.78 -0.26
C GLN A 95 -16.43 4.98 -0.07
N THR A 96 -17.23 3.93 -0.28
CA THR A 96 -18.69 3.99 -0.11
C THR A 96 -19.07 4.28 1.34
N ALA A 97 -18.43 3.60 2.30
CA ALA A 97 -18.69 3.78 3.72
C ALA A 97 -18.35 5.21 4.17
N ARG A 98 -17.22 5.75 3.73
CA ARG A 98 -16.79 7.13 4.04
C ARG A 98 -17.71 8.17 3.42
N LEU A 99 -18.13 8.00 2.17
CA LEU A 99 -19.10 8.90 1.53
C LEU A 99 -20.46 8.88 2.25
N LYS A 100 -20.93 7.70 2.64
CA LYS A 100 -22.21 7.53 3.32
C LYS A 100 -22.21 8.07 4.75
N HIS A 101 -21.08 8.01 5.45
CA HIS A 101 -20.93 8.33 6.86
C HIS A 101 -19.85 9.38 7.12
N ALA A 102 -19.71 10.37 6.24
CA ALA A 102 -18.60 11.34 6.26
C ALA A 102 -18.34 12.01 7.62
N ASN A 103 -19.39 12.18 8.45
CA ASN A 103 -19.30 12.81 9.77
C ASN A 103 -19.34 11.81 10.93
N GLU A 104 -19.27 10.50 10.65
CA GLU A 104 -19.40 9.43 11.63
C GLU A 104 -18.26 8.40 11.49
N PRO A 105 -17.01 8.74 11.89
CA PRO A 105 -15.84 7.89 11.69
C PRO A 105 -15.99 6.47 12.23
N ASP A 106 -16.68 6.31 13.34
CA ASP A 106 -16.92 4.98 13.96
C ASP A 106 -17.65 4.00 13.02
N LYS A 107 -18.35 4.51 11.99
CA LYS A 107 -19.12 3.67 11.05
C LYS A 107 -18.30 3.16 9.85
N PHE A 108 -17.12 3.71 9.60
CA PHE A 108 -16.27 3.27 8.50
C PHE A 108 -14.89 2.74 8.96
N VAL A 109 -14.57 2.81 10.24
CA VAL A 109 -13.29 2.33 10.79
C VAL A 109 -13.05 0.84 10.48
N ASP A 110 -14.07 -0.01 10.54
CA ASP A 110 -13.93 -1.43 10.21
C ASP A 110 -13.55 -1.62 8.73
N SER A 111 -14.08 -0.79 7.83
CA SER A 111 -13.72 -0.83 6.41
C SER A 111 -12.29 -0.34 6.14
N GLU A 112 -11.76 0.56 6.98
CA GLU A 112 -10.34 0.96 6.91
C GLU A 112 -9.41 -0.14 7.38
N VAL A 113 -9.78 -0.87 8.45
CA VAL A 113 -9.02 -2.05 8.91
C VAL A 113 -8.99 -3.13 7.84
N ASP A 114 -10.15 -3.43 7.23
CA ASP A 114 -10.25 -4.41 6.15
C ASP A 114 -9.40 -4.02 4.93
N LEU A 115 -9.36 -2.72 4.60
CA LEU A 115 -8.54 -2.20 3.50
C LEU A 115 -7.04 -2.28 3.82
N ASP A 116 -6.64 -1.93 5.04
CA ASP A 116 -5.26 -2.02 5.50
C ASP A 116 -4.74 -3.48 5.45
N GLU A 117 -5.58 -4.46 5.86
CA GLU A 117 -5.25 -5.87 5.76
C GLU A 117 -5.03 -6.31 4.30
N GLU A 118 -5.83 -5.81 3.35
CA GLU A 118 -5.64 -6.14 1.93
C GLU A 118 -4.42 -5.44 1.32
N ILE A 119 -4.13 -4.18 1.70
CA ILE A 119 -2.89 -3.50 1.28
C ILE A 119 -1.66 -4.31 1.71
N LYS A 120 -1.63 -4.78 2.96
CA LYS A 120 -0.54 -5.63 3.47
C LYS A 120 -0.45 -6.96 2.72
N ARG A 121 -1.58 -7.56 2.36
CA ARG A 121 -1.60 -8.78 1.55
C ARG A 121 -1.03 -8.56 0.15
N MET A 122 -1.31 -7.41 -0.46
CA MET A 122 -0.75 -7.04 -1.76
C MET A 122 0.78 -7.02 -1.76
N GLY A 123 1.44 -6.78 -0.61
CA GLY A 123 2.91 -6.82 -0.46
C GLY A 123 3.52 -8.17 -0.85
N THR A 124 2.75 -9.28 -0.76
CA THR A 124 3.24 -10.59 -1.22
C THR A 124 3.58 -10.61 -2.71
N LEU A 125 3.02 -9.70 -3.50
CA LEU A 125 3.29 -9.58 -4.94
C LEU A 125 4.75 -9.17 -5.21
N ALA A 126 5.44 -8.50 -4.27
CA ALA A 126 6.85 -8.13 -4.41
C ALA A 126 7.77 -9.35 -4.67
N GLY A 127 7.38 -10.54 -4.19
CA GLY A 127 8.08 -11.79 -4.47
C GLY A 127 7.83 -12.39 -5.86
N TYR A 128 7.01 -11.77 -6.71
CA TYR A 128 6.57 -12.31 -8.01
C TYR A 128 6.58 -11.23 -9.11
N PRO A 129 7.72 -10.59 -9.41
CA PRO A 129 7.78 -9.49 -10.37
C PRO A 129 7.42 -9.90 -11.79
N GLU A 130 7.49 -11.18 -12.13
CA GLU A 130 7.00 -11.74 -13.40
C GLU A 130 5.48 -11.55 -13.60
N LEU A 131 4.73 -11.34 -12.52
CA LEU A 131 3.29 -11.07 -12.57
C LEU A 131 2.96 -9.57 -12.71
N TYR A 132 3.93 -8.67 -12.62
CA TYR A 132 3.67 -7.22 -12.69
C TYR A 132 3.04 -6.76 -14.02
N PRO A 133 3.38 -7.30 -15.20
CA PRO A 133 2.68 -6.94 -16.42
C PRO A 133 1.18 -7.27 -16.37
N GLU A 134 0.80 -8.43 -15.78
CA GLU A 134 -0.60 -8.78 -15.57
C GLU A 134 -1.25 -7.90 -14.50
N PHE A 135 -0.55 -7.62 -13.41
CA PHE A 135 -1.00 -6.71 -12.37
C PHE A 135 -1.33 -5.31 -12.92
N CYS A 136 -0.47 -4.75 -13.76
CA CYS A 136 -0.70 -3.47 -14.43
C CYS A 136 -1.93 -3.55 -15.37
N ARG A 137 -2.10 -4.66 -16.11
CA ARG A 137 -3.27 -4.88 -16.97
C ARG A 137 -4.58 -4.98 -16.20
N LEU A 138 -4.56 -5.48 -14.97
CA LEU A 138 -5.72 -5.52 -14.06
C LEU A 138 -6.10 -4.14 -13.52
N ASN A 139 -5.32 -3.09 -13.83
CA ASN A 139 -5.60 -1.69 -13.49
C ASN A 139 -5.70 -1.41 -11.98
N ALA A 140 -4.94 -2.15 -11.15
CA ALA A 140 -4.90 -1.93 -9.71
C ALA A 140 -3.96 -0.79 -9.29
N VAL A 141 -2.96 -0.46 -10.11
CA VAL A 141 -1.98 0.62 -9.82
C VAL A 141 -2.66 1.96 -9.56
N PRO A 142 -3.64 2.44 -10.36
CA PRO A 142 -4.37 3.68 -10.08
C PRO A 142 -5.05 3.71 -8.72
N SER A 143 -5.64 2.59 -8.27
CA SER A 143 -6.30 2.49 -6.97
C SER A 143 -5.29 2.60 -5.82
N ILE A 144 -4.12 1.97 -5.95
CA ILE A 144 -3.04 2.09 -4.96
C ILE A 144 -2.53 3.54 -4.91
N LEU A 145 -2.30 4.16 -6.06
CA LEU A 145 -1.87 5.56 -6.12
C LEU A 145 -2.89 6.52 -5.50
N ALA A 146 -4.19 6.27 -5.69
CA ALA A 146 -5.24 7.07 -5.07
C ALA A 146 -5.20 6.99 -3.54
N LEU A 147 -4.78 5.87 -2.95
CA LEU A 147 -4.62 5.72 -1.50
C LEU A 147 -3.55 6.64 -0.91
N LEU A 148 -2.58 7.12 -1.69
CA LEU A 148 -1.59 8.10 -1.21
C LEU A 148 -2.24 9.41 -0.74
N SER A 149 -3.43 9.72 -1.28
CA SER A 149 -4.24 10.87 -0.88
C SER A 149 -5.35 10.52 0.12
N HIS A 150 -5.35 9.31 0.67
CA HIS A 150 -6.37 8.88 1.62
C HIS A 150 -6.34 9.73 2.89
N GLU A 151 -7.51 10.10 3.43
CA GLU A 151 -7.60 10.97 4.61
C GLU A 151 -6.99 10.32 5.86
N ASN A 152 -7.19 8.99 6.03
CA ASN A 152 -6.52 8.24 7.08
C ASN A 152 -5.02 8.10 6.72
N PRO A 153 -4.10 8.67 7.55
CA PRO A 153 -2.67 8.61 7.27
C PRO A 153 -2.11 7.18 7.31
N ASP A 154 -2.70 6.27 8.11
CA ASP A 154 -2.23 4.88 8.21
C ASP A 154 -2.41 4.15 6.87
N ILE A 155 -3.55 4.36 6.20
CA ILE A 155 -3.82 3.82 4.85
C ILE A 155 -2.84 4.42 3.83
N ALA A 156 -2.61 5.73 3.88
CA ALA A 156 -1.66 6.37 2.96
C ALA A 156 -0.23 5.87 3.18
N CYS A 157 0.19 5.69 4.43
CA CYS A 157 1.49 5.11 4.78
C CYS A 157 1.58 3.64 4.33
N GLY A 158 0.52 2.84 4.51
CA GLY A 158 0.46 1.46 4.02
C GLY A 158 0.63 1.37 2.50
N ALA A 159 0.01 2.28 1.75
CA ALA A 159 0.19 2.36 0.30
C ALA A 159 1.61 2.76 -0.11
N LEU A 160 2.27 3.66 0.65
CA LEU A 160 3.68 4.00 0.42
C LEU A 160 4.61 2.80 0.69
N VAL A 161 4.37 2.05 1.76
CA VAL A 161 5.12 0.81 2.05
C VAL A 161 4.96 -0.18 0.89
N LEU A 162 3.72 -0.43 0.47
CA LEU A 162 3.44 -1.34 -0.65
C LEU A 162 4.17 -0.91 -1.93
N LEU A 163 4.11 0.37 -2.31
CA LEU A 163 4.79 0.85 -3.51
C LEU A 163 6.31 0.73 -3.39
N ASN A 164 6.87 0.98 -2.20
CA ASN A 164 8.30 0.84 -1.97
C ASN A 164 8.74 -0.62 -2.12
N GLU A 165 7.99 -1.58 -1.56
CA GLU A 165 8.25 -3.01 -1.69
C GLU A 165 8.13 -3.50 -3.15
N LEU A 166 7.10 -3.04 -3.89
CA LEU A 166 6.89 -3.43 -5.28
C LEU A 166 7.94 -2.85 -6.24
N THR A 167 8.55 -1.72 -5.89
CA THR A 167 9.59 -1.08 -6.72
C THR A 167 11.00 -1.41 -6.25
N ASP A 168 11.16 -2.19 -5.18
CA ASP A 168 12.47 -2.58 -4.66
C ASP A 168 13.32 -3.24 -5.75
N ALA A 169 14.56 -2.78 -5.93
CA ALA A 169 15.44 -3.24 -6.99
C ALA A 169 15.75 -4.74 -6.86
N ASP A 170 15.92 -5.25 -5.62
CA ASP A 170 16.16 -6.66 -5.36
C ASP A 170 14.91 -7.50 -5.69
N ALA A 171 13.72 -6.95 -5.42
CA ALA A 171 12.46 -7.61 -5.75
C ALA A 171 12.29 -7.77 -7.28
N VAL A 172 12.65 -6.75 -8.07
CA VAL A 172 12.48 -6.77 -9.54
C VAL A 172 13.65 -7.37 -10.31
N GLU A 173 14.77 -7.73 -9.64
CA GLU A 173 15.96 -8.29 -10.29
C GLU A 173 15.64 -9.54 -11.12
N SER A 174 14.69 -10.37 -10.67
CA SER A 174 14.29 -11.59 -11.39
C SER A 174 13.40 -11.32 -12.61
N SER A 175 12.87 -10.11 -12.79
CA SER A 175 12.02 -9.71 -13.92
C SER A 175 12.14 -8.21 -14.22
N GLU A 176 13.16 -7.83 -15.00
CA GLU A 176 13.35 -6.44 -15.46
C GLU A 176 12.12 -5.92 -16.22
N GLU A 177 11.51 -6.76 -17.07
CA GLU A 177 10.27 -6.42 -17.79
C GLU A 177 9.14 -6.06 -16.82
N GLY A 178 9.01 -6.82 -15.73
CA GLY A 178 8.01 -6.56 -14.69
C GLY A 178 8.23 -5.21 -14.01
N GLY A 179 9.46 -4.93 -13.59
CA GLY A 179 9.81 -3.65 -12.98
C GLY A 179 9.53 -2.47 -13.92
N VAL A 180 9.97 -2.56 -15.18
CA VAL A 180 9.70 -1.52 -16.19
C VAL A 180 8.21 -1.32 -16.42
N ALA A 181 7.41 -2.39 -16.51
CA ALA A 181 5.95 -2.31 -16.68
C ALA A 181 5.28 -1.58 -15.49
N LEU A 182 5.72 -1.87 -14.26
CA LEU A 182 5.22 -1.22 -13.07
C LEU A 182 5.54 0.29 -13.08
N ILE A 183 6.81 0.66 -13.33
CA ILE A 183 7.24 2.06 -13.36
C ILE A 183 6.49 2.84 -14.46
N GLN A 184 6.31 2.23 -15.63
CA GLN A 184 5.53 2.85 -16.70
C GLN A 184 4.07 3.06 -16.26
N SER A 185 3.45 2.08 -15.60
CA SER A 185 2.08 2.21 -15.07
C SER A 185 1.98 3.31 -14.01
N VAL A 186 2.96 3.42 -13.10
CA VAL A 186 3.03 4.52 -12.12
C VAL A 186 3.10 5.87 -12.82
N LYS A 187 3.96 6.01 -13.81
CA LYS A 187 4.11 7.24 -14.61
C LYS A 187 2.82 7.61 -15.31
N ASP A 188 2.21 6.66 -16.04
CA ASP A 188 1.04 6.91 -16.88
C ASP A 188 -0.20 7.30 -16.05
N ASN A 189 -0.23 6.94 -14.78
CA ASN A 189 -1.31 7.27 -13.85
C ASN A 189 -0.99 8.45 -12.91
N GLY A 190 0.02 9.28 -13.24
CA GLY A 190 0.35 10.47 -12.44
C GLY A 190 0.93 10.14 -11.06
N GLY A 191 1.56 8.97 -10.92
CA GLY A 191 2.06 8.49 -9.63
C GLY A 191 3.16 9.37 -9.06
N TYR A 192 4.01 9.94 -9.87
CA TYR A 192 5.11 10.78 -9.39
C TYR A 192 4.63 12.07 -8.70
N GLU A 193 3.56 12.67 -9.19
CA GLU A 193 2.91 13.82 -8.55
C GLU A 193 2.32 13.45 -7.20
N LEU A 194 1.68 12.28 -7.10
CA LEU A 194 1.07 11.77 -5.87
C LEU A 194 2.13 11.36 -4.83
N ILE A 195 3.20 10.71 -5.28
CA ILE A 195 4.36 10.36 -4.44
C ILE A 195 4.99 11.64 -3.87
N TYR A 196 5.19 12.67 -4.70
CA TYR A 196 5.70 13.94 -4.22
C TYR A 196 4.72 14.66 -3.27
N ALA A 197 3.41 14.60 -3.53
CA ALA A 197 2.40 15.16 -2.63
C ALA A 197 2.45 14.52 -1.23
N SER A 198 2.77 13.22 -1.15
CA SER A 198 3.02 12.54 0.14
C SER A 198 4.22 13.15 0.86
N LEU A 199 5.27 13.54 0.14
CA LEU A 199 6.43 14.24 0.73
C LEU A 199 6.05 15.64 1.27
N GLU A 200 5.14 16.36 0.61
CA GLU A 200 4.61 17.62 1.15
C GLU A 200 3.74 17.38 2.41
N ARG A 201 2.98 16.28 2.45
CA ARG A 201 2.11 15.91 3.57
C ARG A 201 2.89 15.49 4.81
N PHE A 202 3.85 14.58 4.67
CA PHE A 202 4.61 13.98 5.77
C PHE A 202 5.98 14.62 6.02
N GLY A 203 6.42 15.51 5.15
CA GLY A 203 7.80 16.07 5.16
C GLY A 203 8.15 16.98 6.33
N SER A 204 7.23 17.26 7.24
CA SER A 204 7.52 17.89 8.55
C SER A 204 8.20 16.91 9.51
N GLU A 205 8.01 15.59 9.31
CA GLU A 205 8.62 14.50 10.09
C GLU A 205 8.39 14.65 11.60
N VAL A 206 7.15 14.97 11.99
CA VAL A 206 6.79 15.24 13.38
C VAL A 206 6.69 13.95 14.18
N SER A 207 6.17 12.90 13.57
CA SER A 207 6.02 11.58 14.18
C SER A 207 6.99 10.56 13.59
N VAL A 208 7.09 9.38 14.20
CA VAL A 208 7.88 8.26 13.68
C VAL A 208 7.26 7.74 12.38
N GLU A 209 5.92 7.75 12.30
CA GLU A 209 5.16 7.36 11.12
C GLU A 209 5.41 8.32 9.96
N ASP A 210 5.44 9.65 10.22
CA ASP A 210 5.81 10.64 9.20
C ASP A 210 7.22 10.41 8.69
N GLN A 211 8.17 10.11 9.59
CA GLN A 211 9.56 9.82 9.23
C GLN A 211 9.65 8.56 8.35
N ALA A 212 8.91 7.50 8.70
CA ALA A 212 8.83 6.28 7.90
C ALA A 212 8.20 6.54 6.52
N ALA A 213 7.14 7.35 6.47
CA ALA A 213 6.49 7.72 5.21
C ALA A 213 7.45 8.48 4.28
N VAL A 214 8.22 9.44 4.81
CA VAL A 214 9.25 10.16 4.05
C VAL A 214 10.33 9.20 3.55
N GLY A 215 10.79 8.25 4.39
CA GLY A 215 11.74 7.22 3.99
C GLY A 215 11.23 6.38 2.81
N ASN A 216 9.98 5.92 2.88
CA ASN A 216 9.35 5.16 1.79
C ASN A 216 9.24 5.98 0.50
N VAL A 217 8.87 7.27 0.58
CA VAL A 217 8.82 8.14 -0.61
C VAL A 217 10.21 8.26 -1.25
N LEU A 218 11.26 8.44 -0.45
CA LEU A 218 12.62 8.53 -0.95
C LEU A 218 13.07 7.21 -1.58
N GLY A 219 12.78 6.07 -0.94
CA GLY A 219 13.04 4.74 -1.49
C GLY A 219 12.32 4.50 -2.81
N ILE A 220 11.05 4.85 -2.94
CA ILE A 220 10.31 4.72 -4.20
C ILE A 220 10.98 5.52 -5.32
N VAL A 221 11.41 6.76 -5.05
CA VAL A 221 12.08 7.61 -6.04
C VAL A 221 13.42 7.03 -6.47
N GLU A 222 14.20 6.51 -5.51
CA GLU A 222 15.47 5.81 -5.75
C GLU A 222 15.25 4.58 -6.62
N ASN A 223 14.38 3.68 -6.20
CA ASN A 223 14.04 2.45 -6.91
C ASN A 223 13.57 2.71 -8.35
N CYS A 224 12.70 3.71 -8.55
CA CYS A 224 12.26 4.08 -9.89
C CYS A 224 13.44 4.50 -10.79
N ALA A 225 14.39 5.27 -10.24
CA ALA A 225 15.55 5.74 -11.00
C ALA A 225 16.58 4.63 -11.28
N ASP A 226 16.62 3.60 -10.43
CA ASP A 226 17.48 2.42 -10.61
C ASP A 226 16.89 1.46 -11.67
N ILE A 227 15.56 1.24 -11.63
CA ILE A 227 14.88 0.36 -12.60
C ILE A 227 14.89 0.97 -14.00
N THR A 228 14.62 2.28 -14.14
CA THR A 228 14.58 2.94 -15.44
C THR A 228 15.35 4.25 -15.42
N ARG A 229 16.34 4.39 -16.33
CA ARG A 229 17.16 5.61 -16.40
C ARG A 229 16.35 6.88 -16.64
N ASP A 230 15.25 6.79 -17.39
CA ASP A 230 14.39 7.93 -17.74
C ASP A 230 13.58 8.41 -16.52
N ALA A 231 13.34 7.55 -15.53
CA ALA A 231 12.57 7.90 -14.34
C ALA A 231 13.19 9.09 -13.58
N ALA A 232 14.51 9.22 -13.55
CA ALA A 232 15.17 10.37 -12.91
C ALA A 232 14.74 11.72 -13.51
N THR A 233 14.49 11.78 -14.82
CA THR A 233 14.00 12.99 -15.50
C THR A 233 12.48 13.10 -15.39
N ASP A 234 11.78 11.98 -15.52
CA ASP A 234 10.32 11.91 -15.45
C ASP A 234 9.79 12.38 -14.10
N VAL A 235 10.35 11.82 -12.99
CA VAL A 235 9.99 12.20 -11.60
C VAL A 235 10.18 13.70 -11.37
N THR A 236 11.32 14.27 -11.79
CA THR A 236 11.59 15.70 -11.57
C THR A 236 10.81 16.60 -12.53
N THR A 237 10.31 16.06 -13.63
CA THR A 237 9.42 16.78 -14.55
C THR A 237 8.00 16.82 -14.02
N ALA A 238 7.50 15.70 -13.52
CA ALA A 238 6.19 15.57 -12.90
C ALA A 238 6.13 16.30 -11.53
N ALA A 239 7.23 16.24 -10.75
CA ALA A 239 7.37 16.90 -9.46
C ALA A 239 8.50 17.95 -9.45
N PRO A 240 8.31 19.12 -10.06
CA PRO A 240 9.41 20.10 -10.25
C PRO A 240 10.01 20.66 -8.95
N LYS A 241 9.28 20.55 -7.84
CA LYS A 241 9.74 21.00 -6.53
C LYS A 241 10.59 19.98 -5.79
N LEU A 242 10.67 18.73 -6.26
CA LEU A 242 11.39 17.63 -5.60
C LEU A 242 12.87 17.99 -5.39
N LEU A 243 13.57 18.43 -6.43
CA LEU A 243 14.99 18.80 -6.29
C LEU A 243 15.21 19.90 -5.26
N LYS A 244 14.31 20.88 -5.20
CA LYS A 244 14.37 21.94 -4.18
C LYS A 244 14.14 21.39 -2.77
N TRP A 245 13.22 20.45 -2.62
CA TRP A 245 12.94 19.78 -1.35
C TRP A 245 14.17 18.98 -0.87
N LEU A 246 14.76 18.16 -1.77
CA LEU A 246 15.98 17.38 -1.49
C LEU A 246 17.15 18.29 -1.08
N LEU A 247 17.42 19.35 -1.85
CA LEU A 247 18.45 20.34 -1.48
C LEU A 247 18.22 20.95 -0.10
N LYS A 248 16.98 21.33 0.20
CA LYS A 248 16.61 21.87 1.52
C LYS A 248 16.83 20.85 2.63
N ARG A 249 16.48 19.58 2.38
CA ARG A 249 16.63 18.49 3.38
C ARG A 249 18.10 18.20 3.66
N VAL A 250 18.91 18.05 2.62
CA VAL A 250 20.37 17.85 2.73
C VAL A 250 21.06 19.02 3.38
N GLY A 251 20.73 20.25 2.98
CA GLY A 251 21.31 21.49 3.56
C GLY A 251 20.77 21.87 4.92
N SER A 252 19.83 21.11 5.50
CA SER A 252 19.23 21.43 6.79
C SER A 252 20.26 21.34 7.93
N LYS A 253 20.11 22.21 8.96
CA LYS A 253 20.94 22.18 10.17
C LYS A 253 20.52 21.10 11.17
N LYS A 254 19.45 20.34 10.88
CA LYS A 254 19.04 19.22 11.73
C LYS A 254 20.16 18.16 11.77
N PRO A 255 20.30 17.39 12.86
CA PRO A 255 21.21 16.25 12.91
C PRO A 255 21.02 15.35 11.70
N THR A 256 22.07 14.64 11.35
CA THR A 256 21.97 13.63 10.29
C THR A 256 21.12 12.46 10.80
N ASP A 257 20.13 12.10 10.03
CA ASP A 257 19.23 10.95 10.22
C ASP A 257 19.11 10.18 8.91
N ASN A 258 18.44 9.04 8.93
CA ASN A 258 18.30 8.16 7.76
C ASN A 258 17.65 8.88 6.57
N ASN A 259 16.64 9.71 6.79
CA ASN A 259 15.96 10.43 5.71
C ASN A 259 16.85 11.53 5.10
N LYS A 260 17.78 12.11 5.88
CA LYS A 260 18.75 13.06 5.33
C LYS A 260 19.80 12.36 4.47
N LEU A 261 20.23 11.16 4.87
CA LEU A 261 21.12 10.33 4.08
C LEU A 261 20.43 9.88 2.78
N ALA A 262 19.24 9.29 2.87
CA ALA A 262 18.44 8.89 1.72
C ALA A 262 18.17 10.07 0.77
N ALA A 263 17.85 11.27 1.30
CA ALA A 263 17.68 12.46 0.47
C ALA A 263 18.95 12.87 -0.27
N ALA A 264 20.14 12.66 0.31
CA ALA A 264 21.40 12.92 -0.36
C ALA A 264 21.70 11.88 -1.45
N GLU A 265 21.39 10.61 -1.20
CA GLU A 265 21.53 9.50 -2.16
C GLU A 265 20.60 9.71 -3.36
N VAL A 266 19.31 9.90 -3.13
CA VAL A 266 18.32 10.22 -4.18
C VAL A 266 18.77 11.43 -4.99
N LEU A 267 19.21 12.51 -4.34
CA LEU A 267 19.71 13.70 -5.04
C LEU A 267 20.90 13.37 -5.94
N ALA A 268 21.84 12.55 -5.46
CA ALA A 268 23.01 12.13 -6.23
C ALA A 268 22.58 11.30 -7.47
N ILE A 269 21.70 10.31 -7.32
CA ILE A 269 21.18 9.48 -8.39
C ILE A 269 20.48 10.34 -9.45
N LEU A 270 19.54 11.19 -9.04
CA LEU A 270 18.79 12.05 -9.94
C LEU A 270 19.68 13.03 -10.72
N VAL A 271 20.80 13.47 -10.14
CA VAL A 271 21.74 14.36 -10.80
C VAL A 271 22.73 13.60 -11.69
N GLN A 272 23.19 12.42 -11.27
CA GLN A 272 24.14 11.62 -12.07
C GLN A 272 23.50 11.14 -13.38
N THR A 273 22.24 10.74 -13.34
CA THR A 273 21.56 10.10 -14.46
C THR A 273 20.91 11.09 -15.43
N SER A 274 20.69 12.36 -15.05
CA SER A 274 19.99 13.36 -15.88
C SER A 274 20.75 14.68 -16.00
N ASP A 275 21.14 15.02 -17.23
CA ASP A 275 21.76 16.34 -17.54
C ASP A 275 20.80 17.51 -17.34
N GLU A 276 19.50 17.27 -17.49
CA GLU A 276 18.47 18.28 -17.20
C GLU A 276 18.44 18.61 -15.71
N ASN A 277 18.52 17.58 -14.84
CA ASN A 277 18.58 17.78 -13.40
C ASN A 277 19.86 18.51 -12.97
N LYS A 278 21.01 18.25 -13.60
CA LYS A 278 22.24 19.01 -13.37
C LYS A 278 22.04 20.51 -13.60
N LYS A 279 21.38 20.87 -14.72
CA LYS A 279 21.06 22.27 -15.04
C LYS A 279 20.10 22.88 -13.99
N ARG A 280 19.05 22.14 -13.60
CA ARG A 280 18.09 22.58 -12.58
C ARG A 280 18.75 22.82 -11.21
N ILE A 281 19.67 21.97 -10.80
CA ILE A 281 20.46 22.17 -9.56
C ILE A 281 21.26 23.46 -9.61
N GLY A 282 21.89 23.77 -10.76
CA GLY A 282 22.59 25.05 -10.96
C GLY A 282 21.65 26.25 -10.80
N GLN A 283 20.47 26.20 -11.42
CA GLN A 283 19.44 27.25 -11.33
C GLN A 283 18.90 27.45 -9.91
N LEU A 284 18.89 26.40 -9.09
CA LEU A 284 18.45 26.43 -7.68
C LEU A 284 19.55 26.87 -6.71
N ASN A 285 20.72 27.29 -7.20
CA ASN A 285 21.92 27.55 -6.38
C ASN A 285 22.33 26.32 -5.52
N GLY A 286 22.03 25.11 -6.02
CA GLY A 286 22.24 23.88 -5.27
C GLY A 286 23.71 23.59 -5.00
N ILE A 287 24.62 23.98 -5.92
CA ILE A 287 26.06 23.76 -5.76
C ILE A 287 26.58 24.48 -4.52
N ASP A 288 26.25 25.79 -4.34
CA ASP A 288 26.65 26.55 -3.16
C ASP A 288 26.07 25.98 -1.86
N LEU A 289 24.81 25.53 -1.92
CA LEU A 289 24.16 24.89 -0.78
C LEU A 289 24.86 23.58 -0.39
N LEU A 290 25.18 22.73 -1.35
CA LEU A 290 25.87 21.46 -1.11
C LEU A 290 27.30 21.67 -0.59
N LEU A 291 28.05 22.64 -1.16
CA LEU A 291 29.38 23.00 -0.65
C LEU A 291 29.32 23.44 0.81
N ARG A 292 28.30 24.21 1.19
CA ARG A 292 28.10 24.63 2.60
C ARG A 292 27.72 23.44 3.48
N ALA A 293 26.92 22.48 2.95
CA ALA A 293 26.52 21.29 3.70
C ALA A 293 27.72 20.39 4.02
N VAL A 294 28.70 20.27 3.11
CA VAL A 294 29.89 19.41 3.31
C VAL A 294 31.03 20.12 4.01
N ALA A 295 31.04 21.47 4.06
CA ALA A 295 32.13 22.24 4.66
C ALA A 295 32.46 21.84 6.11
N PRO A 296 31.51 21.50 7.01
CA PRO A 296 31.81 21.09 8.39
C PRO A 296 32.55 19.75 8.47
N PHE A 297 32.55 18.94 7.42
CA PHE A 297 33.20 17.63 7.36
C PHE A 297 34.60 17.69 6.74
N LYS A 298 35.07 18.89 6.33
CA LYS A 298 36.41 19.08 5.76
C LYS A 298 37.47 18.60 6.74
N GLY A 299 38.30 17.65 6.33
CA GLY A 299 39.39 17.09 7.13
C GLY A 299 38.99 16.13 8.23
N LYS A 300 37.72 15.70 8.25
CA LYS A 300 37.25 14.60 9.09
C LYS A 300 37.32 13.29 8.32
N ASP A 301 37.59 12.19 9.03
CA ASP A 301 37.44 10.85 8.47
C ASP A 301 35.95 10.59 8.20
N PRO A 302 35.57 9.98 7.04
CA PRO A 302 34.18 9.55 6.80
C PRO A 302 33.63 8.62 7.88
N ALA A 303 34.50 7.96 8.66
CA ALA A 303 34.11 7.10 9.79
C ALA A 303 33.81 7.85 11.10
N ASP A 304 34.15 9.15 11.19
CA ASP A 304 33.87 10.04 12.32
C ASP A 304 32.52 10.78 12.13
#